data_db87265f6b245997135eb9b245028244
#
_entry.id   db87265f6b245997135eb9b245028244
#
_cell.length_a   1.000
_cell.length_b   1.000
_cell.length_c   1.000
_cell.angle_alpha   90.00
_cell.angle_beta   90.00
_cell.angle_gamma   90.00
#
_symmetry.space_group_name_H-M   'P 1'
#
loop_
_entity.id
_entity.type
_entity.pdbx_description
1 polymer ?
#
loop_
_entity_poly.entity_id
_entity_poly.type
_entity_poly.pdbx_seq_one_letter_code
_entity_poly.pdbx_strand_id
1 'polypeptide(L)'
;MATYVNNLRLKEIATGDESGTWGTSTNTNLELIGEALGIGTEAITTNADTHTTTVADGSSDAGRAFYLKYTGTLDSACTITIGPNTMKRVQIIENATSGSQNIIISQGSGANVTIAPGKVAVVQLDGAGSGAAVLDALTDLAVTDSLSINGTTLTIGDATAEDTKIVFDGNAQDFYIGLDDSADDLVIGLGSAVGTTPAISIDENQNVTMPQIVTASTSANISQVSLTDGTVAWDAKAAANAFLLLEENSTISAPTNAVEGAIISIEVAQHASSGPYTLAWNAIFEFVGDETPTQTATDAKTDIYAFRYNGSKWQNIGISQNLTQS
;
A
#
# COMPACT_ATOMS: atom_id res chain seq x y z
N MET A 1 -18.48 20.16 -52.52
CA MET A 1 -17.23 19.99 -51.74
C MET A 1 -17.48 18.87 -50.74
N ALA A 2 -16.66 17.86 -50.72
CA ALA A 2 -16.82 16.77 -49.72
C ALA A 2 -16.78 17.29 -48.30
N THR A 3 -17.59 16.75 -47.44
CA THR A 3 -17.63 17.06 -46.00
C THR A 3 -17.15 15.85 -45.17
N TYR A 4 -16.57 16.11 -44.01
CA TYR A 4 -15.93 15.11 -43.12
C TYR A 4 -16.23 15.44 -41.65
N VAL A 5 -17.47 15.78 -41.32
CA VAL A 5 -17.85 16.31 -40.01
C VAL A 5 -18.10 15.22 -38.95
N ASN A 6 -18.19 13.96 -39.36
CA ASN A 6 -18.41 12.84 -38.44
C ASN A 6 -17.16 12.53 -37.59
N ASN A 7 -17.35 11.83 -36.46
CA ASN A 7 -16.28 11.52 -35.50
C ASN A 7 -15.18 10.59 -36.07
N LEU A 8 -15.41 9.90 -37.16
CA LEU A 8 -14.43 9.09 -37.86
C LEU A 8 -13.79 9.80 -39.04
N ARG A 9 -14.18 11.06 -39.34
CA ARG A 9 -13.70 11.84 -40.49
C ARG A 9 -13.86 11.10 -41.83
N LEU A 10 -14.94 10.34 -41.95
CA LEU A 10 -15.33 9.68 -43.21
C LEU A 10 -15.89 10.67 -44.18
N LYS A 11 -15.69 10.43 -45.45
CA LYS A 11 -16.26 11.25 -46.51
C LYS A 11 -17.79 11.12 -46.56
N GLU A 12 -18.48 12.24 -46.45
CA GLU A 12 -19.93 12.31 -46.62
C GLU A 12 -20.25 12.58 -48.09
N ILE A 13 -20.93 11.62 -48.71
CA ILE A 13 -21.27 11.66 -50.12
C ILE A 13 -22.71 12.20 -50.23
N ALA A 14 -22.87 13.37 -50.85
CA ALA A 14 -24.20 13.94 -51.08
C ALA A 14 -24.90 13.28 -52.27
N THR A 15 -26.23 13.36 -52.28
CA THR A 15 -27.04 12.83 -53.41
C THR A 15 -26.65 13.48 -54.73
N GLY A 16 -26.26 12.67 -55.70
CA GLY A 16 -25.81 13.12 -57.03
C GLY A 16 -24.30 13.38 -57.13
N ASP A 17 -23.56 13.36 -56.02
CA ASP A 17 -22.12 13.46 -56.04
C ASP A 17 -21.47 12.12 -56.47
N GLU A 18 -20.26 12.21 -57.00
CA GLU A 18 -19.37 11.08 -57.27
C GLU A 18 -19.91 10.08 -58.30
N SER A 19 -20.59 10.58 -59.36
CA SER A 19 -21.01 9.74 -60.48
C SER A 19 -19.79 8.98 -61.08
N GLY A 20 -19.82 7.65 -61.00
CA GLY A 20 -18.79 6.76 -61.48
C GLY A 20 -17.63 6.49 -60.47
N THR A 21 -17.54 7.21 -59.34
CA THR A 21 -16.48 7.05 -58.33
C THR A 21 -17.02 6.77 -56.90
N TRP A 22 -18.32 6.76 -56.68
CA TRP A 22 -18.95 6.53 -55.38
C TRP A 22 -18.51 5.20 -54.73
N GLY A 23 -18.30 4.15 -55.55
CA GLY A 23 -17.83 2.85 -55.08
C GLY A 23 -16.45 2.94 -54.46
N THR A 24 -15.52 3.72 -55.06
CA THR A 24 -14.21 3.96 -54.47
C THR A 24 -14.30 4.69 -53.14
N SER A 25 -15.07 5.77 -53.06
CA SER A 25 -15.27 6.53 -51.83
C SER A 25 -15.94 5.70 -50.73
N THR A 26 -16.89 4.83 -51.08
CA THR A 26 -17.54 3.90 -50.16
C THR A 26 -16.51 2.88 -49.61
N ASN A 27 -15.70 2.27 -50.49
CA ASN A 27 -14.70 1.31 -50.08
C ASN A 27 -13.66 1.97 -49.18
N THR A 28 -13.18 3.17 -49.52
CA THR A 28 -12.27 3.93 -48.62
C THR A 28 -12.89 4.17 -47.25
N ASN A 29 -14.17 4.58 -47.19
CA ASN A 29 -14.84 4.73 -45.89
C ASN A 29 -14.94 3.42 -45.10
N LEU A 30 -15.19 2.28 -45.78
CA LEU A 30 -15.21 0.97 -45.10
C LEU A 30 -13.82 0.57 -44.56
N GLU A 31 -12.75 0.86 -45.30
CA GLU A 31 -11.38 0.65 -44.89
C GLU A 31 -11.06 1.51 -43.65
N LEU A 32 -11.45 2.80 -43.65
CA LEU A 32 -11.25 3.72 -42.50
C LEU A 32 -12.07 3.31 -41.27
N ILE A 33 -13.24 2.69 -41.44
CA ILE A 33 -13.99 2.07 -40.33
C ILE A 33 -13.22 0.88 -39.79
N GLY A 34 -12.63 0.05 -40.66
CA GLY A 34 -11.76 -1.06 -40.23
C GLY A 34 -10.56 -0.57 -39.42
N GLU A 35 -9.88 0.48 -39.86
CA GLU A 35 -8.77 1.12 -39.09
C GLU A 35 -9.26 1.65 -37.73
N ALA A 36 -10.43 2.30 -37.70
CA ALA A 36 -10.98 2.86 -36.48
C ALA A 36 -11.29 1.81 -35.40
N LEU A 37 -11.51 0.57 -35.76
CA LEU A 37 -11.74 -0.55 -34.85
C LEU A 37 -10.44 -1.31 -34.51
N GLY A 38 -9.33 -0.92 -35.14
CA GLY A 38 -8.04 -1.59 -35.03
C GLY A 38 -7.08 -0.95 -34.02
N ILE A 39 -5.81 -1.29 -34.24
CA ILE A 39 -4.67 -0.78 -33.47
C ILE A 39 -3.82 0.11 -34.37
N GLY A 40 -3.56 1.35 -33.95
CA GLY A 40 -2.64 2.28 -34.58
C GLY A 40 -1.35 2.44 -33.76
N THR A 41 -0.26 2.74 -34.46
CA THR A 41 1.00 3.12 -33.82
C THR A 41 1.48 4.43 -34.42
N GLU A 42 1.76 5.41 -33.57
CA GLU A 42 2.27 6.71 -33.96
C GLU A 42 3.59 6.98 -33.25
N ALA A 43 4.60 7.40 -34.01
CA ALA A 43 5.90 7.72 -33.46
C ALA A 43 6.00 9.22 -33.15
N ILE A 44 6.35 9.54 -31.90
CA ILE A 44 6.70 10.91 -31.50
C ILE A 44 8.15 11.16 -31.90
N THR A 45 8.44 12.34 -32.44
CA THR A 45 9.82 12.75 -32.73
C THR A 45 10.66 12.74 -31.45
N THR A 46 11.88 12.25 -31.53
CA THR A 46 12.81 12.19 -30.40
C THR A 46 12.93 13.54 -29.70
N ASN A 47 12.80 13.53 -28.38
CA ASN A 47 12.88 14.71 -27.49
C ASN A 47 11.84 15.80 -27.78
N ALA A 48 10.67 15.44 -28.32
CA ALA A 48 9.60 16.40 -28.54
C ALA A 48 8.79 16.65 -27.27
N ASP A 49 8.69 17.92 -26.85
CA ASP A 49 7.83 18.36 -25.73
C ASP A 49 6.35 18.47 -26.12
N THR A 50 6.09 18.56 -27.44
CA THR A 50 4.76 18.63 -28.02
C THR A 50 4.64 17.78 -29.27
N HIS A 51 3.49 17.16 -29.46
CA HIS A 51 3.15 16.38 -30.63
C HIS A 51 1.69 16.63 -31.05
N THR A 52 1.41 16.50 -32.34
CA THR A 52 0.03 16.62 -32.83
C THR A 52 -0.35 15.35 -33.59
N THR A 53 -1.35 14.67 -33.09
CA THR A 53 -2.02 13.55 -33.76
C THR A 53 -3.23 14.09 -34.51
N THR A 54 -3.32 13.89 -35.80
CA THR A 54 -4.44 14.36 -36.63
C THR A 54 -5.20 13.18 -37.22
N VAL A 55 -6.49 13.07 -36.95
CA VAL A 55 -7.37 12.18 -37.68
C VAL A 55 -7.73 12.82 -39.01
N ALA A 56 -7.16 12.26 -40.07
CA ALA A 56 -7.22 12.85 -41.43
C ALA A 56 -8.60 12.73 -42.06
N ASP A 57 -8.97 13.73 -42.87
CA ASP A 57 -10.20 13.73 -43.62
C ASP A 57 -10.17 12.72 -44.78
N GLY A 58 -10.92 11.63 -44.64
CA GLY A 58 -11.05 10.61 -45.69
C GLY A 58 -9.75 9.90 -46.09
N SER A 59 -8.73 9.90 -45.24
CA SER A 59 -7.43 9.25 -45.47
C SER A 59 -7.02 8.45 -44.27
N SER A 60 -6.20 7.41 -44.47
CA SER A 60 -5.65 6.57 -43.43
C SER A 60 -4.74 7.35 -42.49
N ASP A 61 -4.83 7.07 -41.18
CA ASP A 61 -3.99 7.63 -40.13
C ASP A 61 -3.99 6.73 -38.88
N ALA A 62 -2.91 6.79 -38.08
CA ALA A 62 -2.84 6.01 -36.84
C ALA A 62 -3.77 6.52 -35.74
N GLY A 63 -3.99 7.84 -35.70
CA GLY A 63 -4.82 8.50 -34.66
C GLY A 63 -6.28 8.09 -34.68
N ARG A 64 -6.75 7.52 -35.82
CA ARG A 64 -8.11 7.00 -35.98
C ARG A 64 -8.39 5.74 -35.15
N ALA A 65 -7.36 4.93 -34.89
CA ALA A 65 -7.51 3.62 -34.27
C ALA A 65 -8.15 3.68 -32.87
N PHE A 66 -8.94 2.65 -32.53
CA PHE A 66 -9.53 2.52 -31.19
C PHE A 66 -8.46 2.34 -30.12
N TYR A 67 -7.42 1.53 -30.41
CA TYR A 67 -6.22 1.42 -29.58
C TYR A 67 -5.08 2.16 -30.28
N LEU A 68 -4.58 3.19 -29.65
CA LEU A 68 -3.49 4.03 -30.16
C LEU A 68 -2.25 3.91 -29.29
N LYS A 69 -1.16 3.46 -29.90
CA LYS A 69 0.14 3.29 -29.25
C LYS A 69 1.09 4.40 -29.66
N TYR A 70 1.55 5.18 -28.70
CA TYR A 70 2.62 6.17 -28.93
C TYR A 70 4.00 5.57 -28.65
N THR A 71 4.93 5.75 -29.59
CA THR A 71 6.33 5.29 -29.50
C THR A 71 7.29 6.46 -29.69
N GLY A 72 8.57 6.25 -29.45
CA GLY A 72 9.62 7.27 -29.58
C GLY A 72 10.45 7.36 -28.31
N THR A 73 11.44 8.27 -28.29
CA THR A 73 12.32 8.51 -27.14
C THR A 73 12.09 9.93 -26.64
N LEU A 74 11.76 10.08 -25.37
CA LEU A 74 11.48 11.36 -24.71
C LEU A 74 12.47 11.62 -23.58
N ASP A 75 12.89 12.88 -23.40
CA ASP A 75 13.71 13.35 -22.28
C ASP A 75 12.89 14.25 -21.30
N SER A 76 11.68 14.62 -21.70
CA SER A 76 10.70 15.36 -20.90
C SER A 76 9.28 14.89 -21.20
N ALA A 77 8.30 15.35 -20.41
CA ALA A 77 6.89 15.04 -20.68
C ALA A 77 6.45 15.67 -22.01
N CYS A 78 5.75 14.88 -22.85
CA CYS A 78 5.27 15.31 -24.15
C CYS A 78 3.76 15.56 -24.13
N THR A 79 3.30 16.76 -24.47
CA THR A 79 1.88 17.05 -24.66
C THR A 79 1.46 16.68 -26.09
N ILE A 80 0.50 15.74 -26.20
CA ILE A 80 -0.03 15.25 -27.46
C ILE A 80 -1.43 15.85 -27.68
N THR A 81 -1.58 16.69 -28.68
CA THR A 81 -2.88 17.27 -29.04
C THR A 81 -3.55 16.43 -30.14
N ILE A 82 -4.71 15.86 -29.83
CA ILE A 82 -5.50 15.06 -30.77
C ILE A 82 -6.50 15.96 -31.51
N GLY A 83 -6.36 16.05 -32.81
CA GLY A 83 -7.25 16.82 -33.68
C GLY A 83 -8.07 15.95 -34.64
N PRO A 84 -9.22 16.51 -35.15
CA PRO A 84 -9.81 17.81 -34.83
C PRO A 84 -10.45 17.86 -33.44
N ASN A 85 -10.41 19.04 -32.81
CA ASN A 85 -10.95 19.26 -31.46
C ASN A 85 -12.48 19.21 -31.35
N THR A 86 -13.17 18.93 -32.42
CA THR A 86 -14.62 18.70 -32.47
C THR A 86 -14.98 17.22 -32.49
N MET A 87 -14.01 16.33 -32.52
CA MET A 87 -14.19 14.88 -32.58
C MET A 87 -14.54 14.33 -31.20
N LYS A 88 -15.61 13.55 -31.09
CA LYS A 88 -16.09 12.91 -29.87
C LYS A 88 -15.87 11.41 -29.96
N ARG A 89 -15.09 10.83 -29.06
CA ARG A 89 -14.85 9.39 -29.06
C ARG A 89 -14.22 8.89 -27.77
N VAL A 90 -14.35 7.60 -27.53
CA VAL A 90 -13.54 6.87 -26.54
C VAL A 90 -12.38 6.22 -27.26
N GLN A 91 -11.21 6.24 -26.64
CA GLN A 91 -9.97 5.68 -27.19
C GLN A 91 -9.16 5.04 -26.07
N ILE A 92 -8.47 3.93 -26.37
CA ILE A 92 -7.47 3.34 -25.49
C ILE A 92 -6.12 3.84 -25.97
N ILE A 93 -5.34 4.48 -25.08
CA ILE A 93 -4.06 5.08 -25.42
C ILE A 93 -2.95 4.46 -24.58
N GLU A 94 -1.89 3.97 -25.24
CA GLU A 94 -0.68 3.40 -24.61
C GLU A 94 0.49 4.37 -24.73
N ASN A 95 1.15 4.65 -23.60
CA ASN A 95 2.46 5.28 -23.57
C ASN A 95 3.56 4.21 -23.67
N ALA A 96 3.97 3.88 -24.88
CA ALA A 96 5.07 2.96 -25.17
C ALA A 96 6.36 3.71 -25.55
N THR A 97 6.50 4.96 -25.13
CA THR A 97 7.74 5.73 -25.33
C THR A 97 8.85 5.22 -24.40
N SER A 98 10.09 5.45 -24.81
CA SER A 98 11.27 5.24 -23.96
C SER A 98 11.71 6.55 -23.32
N GLY A 99 12.58 6.49 -22.27
CA GLY A 99 13.07 7.67 -21.54
C GLY A 99 12.32 7.94 -20.24
N SER A 100 11.38 7.06 -19.86
CA SER A 100 10.63 7.14 -18.58
C SER A 100 9.85 8.46 -18.39
N GLN A 101 9.28 9.00 -19.47
CA GLN A 101 8.54 10.27 -19.47
C GLN A 101 7.04 10.06 -19.67
N ASN A 102 6.25 10.94 -19.07
CA ASN A 102 4.80 10.96 -19.25
C ASN A 102 4.42 11.47 -20.64
N ILE A 103 3.30 10.98 -21.18
CA ILE A 103 2.58 11.65 -22.25
C ILE A 103 1.31 12.30 -21.68
N ILE A 104 0.96 13.49 -22.15
CA ILE A 104 -0.20 14.26 -21.72
C ILE A 104 -1.13 14.37 -22.90
N ILE A 105 -2.29 13.72 -22.84
CA ILE A 105 -3.26 13.73 -23.93
C ILE A 105 -4.18 14.93 -23.78
N SER A 106 -4.23 15.75 -24.82
CA SER A 106 -4.98 17.00 -24.91
C SER A 106 -5.84 17.02 -26.19
N GLN A 107 -6.94 17.79 -26.19
CA GLN A 107 -7.74 18.02 -27.40
C GLN A 107 -8.02 19.51 -27.64
N GLY A 108 -7.97 20.33 -26.61
CA GLY A 108 -8.20 21.78 -26.64
C GLY A 108 -7.63 22.43 -25.38
N SER A 109 -8.31 23.46 -24.88
CA SER A 109 -7.90 24.13 -23.65
C SER A 109 -8.52 23.56 -22.36
N GLY A 110 -9.30 22.49 -22.46
CA GLY A 110 -9.91 21.81 -21.32
C GLY A 110 -8.96 20.88 -20.59
N ALA A 111 -9.50 20.01 -19.75
CA ALA A 111 -8.73 19.03 -18.98
C ALA A 111 -7.93 18.08 -19.87
N ASN A 112 -6.83 17.57 -19.36
CA ASN A 112 -5.96 16.62 -20.02
C ASN A 112 -5.81 15.34 -19.17
N VAL A 113 -5.44 14.21 -19.82
CA VAL A 113 -5.10 12.96 -19.14
C VAL A 113 -3.62 12.70 -19.27
N THR A 114 -2.94 12.46 -18.16
CA THR A 114 -1.53 12.08 -18.11
C THR A 114 -1.39 10.57 -18.06
N ILE A 115 -0.59 9.99 -18.97
CA ILE A 115 -0.31 8.56 -19.03
C ILE A 115 1.18 8.33 -18.75
N ALA A 116 1.45 7.64 -17.64
CA ALA A 116 2.82 7.31 -17.23
C ALA A 116 3.49 6.31 -18.19
N PRO A 117 4.83 6.23 -18.21
CA PRO A 117 5.58 5.31 -19.07
C PRO A 117 5.12 3.85 -18.90
N GLY A 118 4.90 3.16 -20.03
CA GLY A 118 4.45 1.76 -20.05
C GLY A 118 3.02 1.53 -19.56
N LYS A 119 2.22 2.60 -19.37
CA LYS A 119 0.83 2.50 -18.94
C LYS A 119 -0.15 2.75 -20.08
N VAL A 120 -1.39 2.31 -19.85
CA VAL A 120 -2.51 2.44 -20.77
C VAL A 120 -3.64 3.16 -20.05
N ALA A 121 -4.32 4.10 -20.73
CA ALA A 121 -5.53 4.75 -20.23
C ALA A 121 -6.68 4.60 -21.23
N VAL A 122 -7.91 4.55 -20.73
CA VAL A 122 -9.13 4.67 -21.52
C VAL A 122 -9.61 6.11 -21.41
N VAL A 123 -9.53 6.87 -22.51
CA VAL A 123 -9.84 8.29 -22.52
C VAL A 123 -11.09 8.61 -23.31
N GLN A 124 -11.81 9.64 -22.88
CA GLN A 124 -12.93 10.26 -23.60
C GLN A 124 -12.49 11.61 -24.15
N LEU A 125 -12.58 11.79 -25.46
CA LEU A 125 -12.47 13.06 -26.15
C LEU A 125 -13.87 13.69 -26.24
N ASP A 126 -14.09 14.86 -25.65
CA ASP A 126 -15.44 15.47 -25.56
C ASP A 126 -15.82 16.30 -26.79
N GLY A 127 -14.84 16.68 -27.62
CA GLY A 127 -15.07 17.38 -28.88
C GLY A 127 -15.74 18.76 -28.74
N ALA A 128 -15.49 19.49 -27.65
CA ALA A 128 -16.11 20.77 -27.34
C ALA A 128 -15.47 21.96 -28.09
N GLY A 129 -14.70 21.73 -29.16
CA GLY A 129 -14.02 22.76 -29.94
C GLY A 129 -12.80 23.31 -29.20
N SER A 130 -12.63 24.64 -29.17
CA SER A 130 -11.46 25.27 -28.51
C SER A 130 -11.34 24.91 -27.02
N GLY A 131 -12.45 24.65 -26.34
CA GLY A 131 -12.52 24.23 -24.93
C GLY A 131 -12.49 22.73 -24.74
N ALA A 132 -12.23 21.94 -25.78
CA ALA A 132 -12.30 20.48 -25.69
C ALA A 132 -11.40 19.91 -24.61
N ALA A 133 -11.91 18.94 -23.87
CA ALA A 133 -11.26 18.21 -22.79
C ALA A 133 -11.04 16.76 -23.16
N VAL A 134 -10.02 16.19 -22.52
CA VAL A 134 -9.78 14.75 -22.46
C VAL A 134 -10.02 14.30 -21.03
N LEU A 135 -10.88 13.32 -20.85
CA LEU A 135 -11.25 12.79 -19.53
C LEU A 135 -10.84 11.32 -19.43
N ASP A 136 -10.43 10.89 -18.26
CA ASP A 136 -10.28 9.46 -17.98
C ASP A 136 -11.68 8.84 -17.92
N ALA A 137 -11.95 7.88 -18.80
CA ALA A 137 -13.27 7.26 -18.89
C ALA A 137 -13.57 6.26 -17.76
N LEU A 138 -12.56 5.94 -16.93
CA LEU A 138 -12.65 4.96 -15.84
C LEU A 138 -12.48 5.58 -14.45
N THR A 139 -12.43 6.92 -14.33
CA THR A 139 -12.21 7.62 -13.05
C THR A 139 -13.20 7.18 -11.96
N ASP A 140 -14.48 6.97 -12.32
CA ASP A 140 -15.54 6.57 -11.40
C ASP A 140 -16.08 5.18 -11.75
N LEU A 141 -15.17 4.22 -11.99
CA LEU A 141 -15.58 2.85 -12.34
C LEU A 141 -16.31 2.18 -11.18
N ALA A 142 -17.62 2.00 -11.30
CA ALA A 142 -18.42 1.22 -10.37
C ALA A 142 -18.52 -0.24 -10.84
N VAL A 143 -18.10 -1.17 -9.98
CA VAL A 143 -18.31 -2.62 -10.17
C VAL A 143 -19.50 -3.02 -9.30
N THR A 144 -20.63 -3.36 -9.92
CA THR A 144 -21.91 -3.59 -9.21
C THR A 144 -22.11 -5.02 -8.72
N ASP A 145 -21.21 -5.92 -9.03
CA ASP A 145 -21.27 -7.32 -8.58
C ASP A 145 -19.97 -7.71 -7.86
N SER A 146 -19.03 -8.33 -8.52
CA SER A 146 -17.77 -8.77 -7.92
C SER A 146 -16.56 -8.32 -8.74
N LEU A 147 -15.49 -7.93 -8.05
CA LEU A 147 -14.18 -7.68 -8.65
C LEU A 147 -13.23 -8.81 -8.26
N SER A 148 -12.76 -9.59 -9.25
CA SER A 148 -11.72 -10.61 -9.06
C SER A 148 -10.38 -10.11 -9.59
N ILE A 149 -9.37 -10.08 -8.73
CA ILE A 149 -8.00 -9.70 -9.09
C ILE A 149 -7.14 -10.95 -9.09
N ASN A 150 -6.83 -11.49 -10.28
CA ASN A 150 -6.03 -12.72 -10.45
C ASN A 150 -4.53 -12.46 -10.45
N GLY A 151 -4.10 -11.21 -10.26
CA GLY A 151 -2.70 -10.83 -10.09
C GLY A 151 -2.20 -11.14 -8.68
N THR A 152 -0.89 -11.09 -8.50
CA THR A 152 -0.25 -11.32 -7.19
C THR A 152 -0.21 -10.08 -6.30
N THR A 153 -0.53 -8.91 -6.83
CA THR A 153 -0.41 -7.62 -6.13
C THR A 153 -1.56 -6.69 -6.48
N LEU A 154 -2.17 -6.09 -5.46
CA LEU A 154 -3.02 -4.93 -5.57
C LEU A 154 -2.26 -3.74 -4.96
N THR A 155 -1.94 -2.72 -5.77
CA THR A 155 -1.33 -1.49 -5.29
C THR A 155 -2.41 -0.42 -5.14
N ILE A 156 -2.48 0.20 -3.97
CA ILE A 156 -3.35 1.33 -3.67
C ILE A 156 -2.47 2.52 -3.34
N GLY A 157 -2.69 3.65 -4.01
CA GLY A 157 -1.85 4.84 -3.91
C GLY A 157 -0.78 4.91 -5.00
N ASP A 158 -0.15 6.07 -5.12
CA ASP A 158 0.84 6.43 -6.13
C ASP A 158 2.18 6.93 -5.52
N ALA A 159 2.38 6.69 -4.22
CA ALA A 159 3.53 7.12 -3.42
C ALA A 159 3.62 8.65 -3.23
N THR A 160 2.51 9.36 -3.32
CA THR A 160 2.40 10.74 -2.84
C THR A 160 2.13 10.77 -1.34
N ALA A 161 2.40 11.92 -0.70
CA ALA A 161 2.20 12.12 0.73
C ALA A 161 0.70 12.32 1.03
N GLU A 162 -0.06 11.22 0.98
CA GLU A 162 -1.50 11.18 1.25
C GLU A 162 -1.94 9.84 1.85
N ASP A 163 -2.99 9.88 2.67
CA ASP A 163 -3.59 8.67 3.24
C ASP A 163 -4.21 7.79 2.14
N THR A 164 -3.85 6.52 2.14
CA THR A 164 -4.45 5.54 1.24
C THR A 164 -5.26 4.52 2.02
N LYS A 165 -6.42 4.08 1.49
CA LYS A 165 -7.32 3.19 2.24
C LYS A 165 -8.24 2.35 1.39
N ILE A 166 -8.70 1.26 1.99
CA ILE A 166 -9.91 0.51 1.60
C ILE A 166 -10.98 0.84 2.64
N VAL A 167 -12.15 1.29 2.19
CA VAL A 167 -13.31 1.54 3.05
C VAL A 167 -14.31 0.40 2.89
N PHE A 168 -14.78 -0.13 4.00
CA PHE A 168 -15.93 -1.02 4.10
C PHE A 168 -17.13 -0.15 4.47
N ASP A 169 -17.83 0.31 3.43
CA ASP A 169 -18.97 1.24 3.53
C ASP A 169 -20.22 0.47 3.99
N GLY A 170 -20.56 0.61 5.24
CA GLY A 170 -21.68 -0.06 5.91
C GLY A 170 -22.87 0.86 6.14
N ASN A 171 -24.09 0.33 6.10
CA ASN A 171 -25.30 1.13 6.33
C ASN A 171 -25.34 1.87 7.67
N ALA A 172 -24.77 1.29 8.72
CA ALA A 172 -24.77 1.86 10.07
C ALA A 172 -23.42 2.44 10.48
N GLN A 173 -22.33 1.84 10.02
CA GLN A 173 -20.98 2.19 10.40
C GLN A 173 -19.96 1.71 9.38
N ASP A 174 -19.06 2.59 9.03
CA ASP A 174 -17.93 2.29 8.15
C ASP A 174 -16.73 1.79 8.94
N PHE A 175 -15.92 0.97 8.28
CA PHE A 175 -14.60 0.59 8.73
C PHE A 175 -13.59 0.79 7.61
N TYR A 176 -12.33 0.97 7.96
CA TYR A 176 -11.26 1.08 6.97
C TYR A 176 -10.03 0.27 7.36
N ILE A 177 -9.25 -0.07 6.34
CA ILE A 177 -7.84 -0.47 6.43
C ILE A 177 -7.07 0.53 5.58
N GLY A 178 -6.11 1.23 6.15
CA GLY A 178 -5.39 2.29 5.43
C GLY A 178 -4.01 2.58 5.99
N LEU A 179 -3.24 3.32 5.22
CA LEU A 179 -1.98 3.91 5.61
C LEU A 179 -2.24 5.36 6.02
N ASP A 180 -1.87 5.73 7.23
CA ASP A 180 -1.80 7.11 7.72
C ASP A 180 -0.43 7.66 7.36
N ASP A 181 -0.34 8.46 6.30
CA ASP A 181 0.92 9.03 5.81
C ASP A 181 1.57 9.96 6.84
N SER A 182 0.76 10.65 7.63
CA SER A 182 1.27 11.61 8.63
C SER A 182 1.92 10.95 9.85
N ALA A 183 1.57 9.71 10.14
CA ALA A 183 2.08 8.91 11.26
C ALA A 183 2.97 7.75 10.80
N ASP A 184 3.05 7.47 9.51
CA ASP A 184 3.70 6.29 8.91
C ASP A 184 3.12 4.96 9.45
N ASP A 185 1.82 4.95 9.84
CA ASP A 185 1.14 3.83 10.49
C ASP A 185 0.21 3.07 9.51
N LEU A 186 0.25 1.74 9.56
CA LEU A 186 -0.85 0.93 9.01
C LEU A 186 -1.98 0.85 10.03
N VAL A 187 -3.18 1.33 9.69
CA VAL A 187 -4.32 1.49 10.60
C VAL A 187 -5.53 0.67 10.15
N ILE A 188 -6.18 0.01 11.12
CA ILE A 188 -7.54 -0.51 10.98
C ILE A 188 -8.41 0.30 11.95
N GLY A 189 -9.45 0.95 11.43
CA GLY A 189 -10.22 1.89 12.24
C GLY A 189 -11.68 2.00 11.86
N LEU A 190 -12.39 2.82 12.63
CA LEU A 190 -13.80 3.12 12.52
C LEU A 190 -14.00 4.42 11.73
N GLY A 191 -15.04 4.47 10.90
CA GLY A 191 -15.36 5.62 10.05
C GLY A 191 -14.60 5.56 8.72
N SER A 192 -14.47 6.71 8.05
CA SER A 192 -13.83 6.83 6.74
C SER A 192 -12.57 7.72 6.74
N ALA A 193 -12.21 8.32 7.89
CA ALA A 193 -11.02 9.15 8.04
C ALA A 193 -9.88 8.35 8.70
N VAL A 194 -8.76 8.16 8.01
CA VAL A 194 -7.60 7.41 8.52
C VAL A 194 -7.01 8.13 9.74
N GLY A 195 -6.49 7.37 10.70
CA GLY A 195 -5.84 7.89 11.91
C GLY A 195 -6.76 8.46 12.99
N THR A 196 -8.03 8.76 12.68
CA THR A 196 -8.92 9.46 13.63
C THR A 196 -9.46 8.56 14.75
N THR A 197 -9.86 7.33 14.43
CA THR A 197 -10.45 6.36 15.38
C THR A 197 -9.84 4.97 15.16
N PRO A 198 -8.55 4.78 15.45
CA PRO A 198 -7.90 3.49 15.26
C PRO A 198 -8.43 2.46 16.27
N ALA A 199 -8.67 1.25 15.79
CA ALA A 199 -8.85 0.05 16.61
C ALA A 199 -7.54 -0.73 16.74
N ILE A 200 -6.73 -0.70 15.67
CA ILE A 200 -5.38 -1.27 15.60
C ILE A 200 -4.52 -0.30 14.80
N SER A 201 -3.32 0.05 15.30
CA SER A 201 -2.27 0.67 14.50
C SER A 201 -0.97 -0.12 14.59
N ILE A 202 -0.21 -0.12 13.51
CA ILE A 202 1.10 -0.75 13.41
C ILE A 202 2.06 0.33 12.92
N ASP A 203 3.01 0.74 13.79
CA ASP A 203 3.99 1.76 13.48
C ASP A 203 5.16 1.23 12.59
N GLU A 204 6.02 2.13 12.13
CA GLU A 204 7.19 1.82 11.28
C GLU A 204 8.20 0.88 11.98
N ASN A 205 8.14 0.78 13.33
CA ASN A 205 8.96 -0.15 14.13
C ASN A 205 8.25 -1.49 14.38
N GLN A 206 7.09 -1.72 13.75
CA GLN A 206 6.27 -2.93 13.87
C GLN A 206 5.67 -3.13 15.29
N ASN A 207 5.55 -2.06 16.09
CA ASN A 207 4.78 -2.14 17.33
C ASN A 207 3.29 -2.05 17.01
N VAL A 208 2.49 -2.91 17.67
CA VAL A 208 1.04 -2.94 17.52
C VAL A 208 0.40 -2.24 18.70
N THR A 209 -0.40 -1.21 18.46
CA THR A 209 -1.21 -0.52 19.46
C THR A 209 -2.68 -0.84 19.25
N MET A 210 -3.36 -1.22 20.33
CA MET A 210 -4.81 -1.45 20.39
C MET A 210 -5.39 -0.57 21.50
N PRO A 211 -5.93 0.62 21.18
CA PRO A 211 -6.38 1.58 22.20
C PRO A 211 -7.66 1.17 22.91
N GLN A 212 -8.33 0.11 22.46
CA GLN A 212 -9.56 -0.42 23.04
C GLN A 212 -9.31 -1.73 23.80
N ILE A 213 -10.35 -2.26 24.43
CA ILE A 213 -10.28 -3.52 25.20
C ILE A 213 -9.98 -4.68 24.24
N VAL A 214 -8.95 -5.45 24.57
CA VAL A 214 -8.62 -6.71 23.89
C VAL A 214 -9.10 -7.88 24.74
N THR A 215 -10.02 -8.67 24.21
CA THR A 215 -10.53 -9.88 24.87
C THR A 215 -10.03 -11.11 24.12
N ALA A 216 -9.18 -11.91 24.77
CA ALA A 216 -8.83 -13.23 24.28
C ALA A 216 -9.91 -14.24 24.72
N SER A 217 -10.63 -14.82 23.78
CA SER A 217 -11.73 -15.78 24.09
C SER A 217 -11.23 -17.16 24.50
N THR A 218 -9.96 -17.47 24.28
CA THR A 218 -9.33 -18.75 24.69
C THR A 218 -8.11 -18.50 25.58
N SER A 219 -6.95 -18.18 25.00
CA SER A 219 -5.74 -17.89 25.75
C SER A 219 -4.90 -16.83 25.04
N ALA A 220 -4.26 -15.97 25.84
CA ALA A 220 -3.17 -15.11 25.36
C ALA A 220 -1.85 -15.73 25.82
N ASN A 221 -1.01 -16.16 24.91
CA ASN A 221 0.28 -16.79 25.21
C ASN A 221 1.42 -15.81 24.93
N ILE A 222 2.26 -15.59 25.95
CA ILE A 222 3.54 -14.87 25.82
C ILE A 222 4.63 -15.93 25.85
N SER A 223 5.37 -16.07 24.76
CA SER A 223 6.43 -17.09 24.63
C SER A 223 7.49 -16.91 25.73
N GLN A 224 7.94 -18.02 26.32
CA GLN A 224 9.06 -18.03 27.25
C GLN A 224 10.40 -17.99 26.48
N VAL A 225 11.31 -17.13 26.91
CA VAL A 225 12.63 -16.93 26.29
C VAL A 225 13.70 -17.31 27.31
N SER A 226 14.64 -18.18 26.94
CA SER A 226 15.77 -18.55 27.79
C SER A 226 16.79 -17.42 27.85
N LEU A 227 17.21 -17.07 29.08
CA LEU A 227 18.29 -16.14 29.33
C LEU A 227 19.57 -16.94 29.65
N THR A 228 20.73 -16.33 29.42
CA THR A 228 22.03 -16.91 29.77
C THR A 228 22.41 -16.51 31.21
N ASP A 229 22.89 -17.43 32.01
CA ASP A 229 23.35 -17.23 33.38
C ASP A 229 24.65 -16.40 33.47
N GLY A 230 25.21 -16.25 34.69
CA GLY A 230 26.32 -15.37 34.96
C GLY A 230 25.89 -13.90 35.09
N THR A 231 26.30 -13.02 34.19
CA THR A 231 25.77 -11.64 34.09
C THR A 231 24.55 -11.64 33.17
N VAL A 232 23.37 -11.81 33.77
CA VAL A 232 22.12 -12.00 33.03
C VAL A 232 21.67 -10.70 32.40
N ALA A 233 21.75 -10.62 31.08
CA ALA A 233 21.17 -9.54 30.30
C ALA A 233 19.70 -9.87 30.01
N TRP A 234 18.77 -8.96 30.37
CA TRP A 234 17.36 -9.12 30.20
C TRP A 234 16.79 -7.97 29.36
N ASP A 235 16.29 -8.27 28.18
CA ASP A 235 15.52 -7.32 27.36
C ASP A 235 14.02 -7.54 27.62
N ALA A 236 13.39 -6.59 28.33
CA ALA A 236 11.99 -6.67 28.70
C ALA A 236 11.02 -6.70 27.49
N LYS A 237 11.43 -6.11 26.36
CA LYS A 237 10.65 -6.15 25.11
C LYS A 237 10.72 -7.54 24.45
N ALA A 238 11.88 -8.18 24.46
CA ALA A 238 12.10 -9.47 23.81
C ALA A 238 11.67 -10.67 24.67
N ALA A 239 11.73 -10.55 26.00
CA ALA A 239 11.54 -11.64 26.94
C ALA A 239 10.65 -11.20 28.13
N ALA A 240 9.38 -10.84 27.86
CA ALA A 240 8.44 -10.55 28.94
C ALA A 240 8.15 -11.77 29.83
N ASN A 241 8.30 -12.99 29.31
CA ASN A 241 8.28 -14.24 30.04
C ASN A 241 9.63 -14.94 29.83
N ALA A 242 10.44 -15.02 30.87
CA ALA A 242 11.82 -15.50 30.83
C ALA A 242 12.01 -16.81 31.56
N PHE A 243 13.02 -17.57 31.14
CA PHE A 243 13.55 -18.75 31.84
C PHE A 243 15.06 -18.60 32.05
N LEU A 244 15.54 -18.92 33.22
CA LEU A 244 16.97 -18.92 33.58
C LEU A 244 17.33 -20.22 34.28
N LEU A 245 18.16 -21.04 33.65
CA LEU A 245 18.84 -22.17 34.33
C LEU A 245 20.15 -21.65 34.95
N LEU A 246 20.31 -21.87 36.23
CA LEU A 246 21.55 -21.51 36.93
C LEU A 246 22.55 -22.66 36.82
N GLU A 247 23.67 -22.41 36.15
CA GLU A 247 24.83 -23.31 36.05
C GLU A 247 26.03 -22.68 36.72
N GLU A 248 25.93 -21.39 37.12
CA GLU A 248 26.88 -20.64 37.94
C GLU A 248 26.15 -19.58 38.78
N ASN A 249 26.92 -18.97 39.75
CA ASN A 249 26.40 -17.83 40.52
C ASN A 249 26.11 -16.66 39.56
N SER A 250 24.87 -16.16 39.55
CA SER A 250 24.39 -15.23 38.57
C SER A 250 23.90 -13.91 39.16
N THR A 251 23.91 -12.85 38.36
CA THR A 251 23.38 -11.54 38.72
C THR A 251 22.47 -11.04 37.59
N ILE A 252 21.22 -10.79 37.90
CA ILE A 252 20.30 -10.16 36.95
C ILE A 252 20.61 -8.68 36.84
N SER A 253 20.98 -8.23 35.64
CA SER A 253 21.21 -6.83 35.30
C SER A 253 19.90 -6.04 35.25
N ALA A 254 19.99 -4.70 35.16
CA ALA A 254 18.80 -3.88 34.88
C ALA A 254 18.21 -4.24 33.50
N PRO A 255 16.92 -4.60 33.42
CA PRO A 255 16.30 -4.89 32.15
C PRO A 255 16.34 -3.68 31.22
N THR A 256 16.64 -3.93 29.93
CA THR A 256 16.57 -2.93 28.88
C THR A 256 15.17 -2.85 28.28
N ASN A 257 14.86 -1.80 27.53
CA ASN A 257 13.60 -1.60 26.81
C ASN A 257 12.33 -1.68 27.70
N ALA A 258 12.46 -1.26 28.97
CA ALA A 258 11.37 -1.21 29.91
C ALA A 258 10.36 -0.10 29.53
N VAL A 259 9.07 -0.43 29.52
CA VAL A 259 7.97 0.52 29.29
C VAL A 259 7.11 0.57 30.55
N GLU A 260 6.71 1.77 31.01
CA GLU A 260 5.85 1.95 32.18
C GLU A 260 4.56 1.14 32.05
N GLY A 261 4.21 0.39 33.10
CA GLY A 261 3.08 -0.52 33.12
C GLY A 261 3.40 -1.94 32.62
N ALA A 262 4.56 -2.19 32.02
CA ALA A 262 4.95 -3.52 31.59
C ALA A 262 5.00 -4.50 32.74
N ILE A 263 4.61 -5.74 32.47
CA ILE A 263 4.71 -6.87 33.39
C ILE A 263 5.70 -7.87 32.79
N ILE A 264 6.66 -8.31 33.57
CA ILE A 264 7.59 -9.37 33.21
C ILE A 264 7.59 -10.47 34.28
N SER A 265 7.91 -11.68 33.87
CA SER A 265 8.10 -12.81 34.77
C SER A 265 9.36 -13.60 34.40
N ILE A 266 9.97 -14.21 35.40
CA ILE A 266 11.13 -15.08 35.21
C ILE A 266 10.97 -16.33 36.02
N GLU A 267 11.17 -17.47 35.42
CA GLU A 267 11.36 -18.76 36.07
C GLU A 267 12.87 -19.00 36.23
N VAL A 268 13.32 -19.15 37.45
CA VAL A 268 14.72 -19.39 37.81
C VAL A 268 14.84 -20.83 38.32
N ALA A 269 15.54 -21.67 37.58
CA ALA A 269 15.74 -23.07 37.90
C ALA A 269 17.16 -23.32 38.44
N GLN A 270 17.29 -24.03 39.53
CA GLN A 270 18.56 -24.57 39.98
C GLN A 270 18.99 -25.76 39.09
N HIS A 271 20.27 -25.89 38.83
CA HIS A 271 20.79 -27.07 38.14
C HIS A 271 20.38 -28.37 38.85
N ALA A 272 20.11 -29.41 38.07
CA ALA A 272 19.56 -30.66 38.61
C ALA A 272 20.46 -31.41 39.60
N SER A 273 21.79 -31.16 39.61
CA SER A 273 22.74 -31.93 40.39
C SER A 273 24.07 -31.22 40.70
N SER A 274 24.30 -30.00 40.28
CA SER A 274 25.58 -29.30 40.46
C SER A 274 25.45 -27.97 41.20
N GLY A 275 24.28 -27.65 41.74
CA GLY A 275 24.02 -26.46 42.53
C GLY A 275 24.26 -26.69 44.06
N PRO A 276 23.62 -25.86 44.92
CA PRO A 276 22.85 -24.67 44.51
C PRO A 276 23.73 -23.46 44.16
N TYR A 277 23.31 -22.72 43.17
CA TYR A 277 23.91 -21.45 42.77
C TYR A 277 23.10 -20.26 43.31
N THR A 278 23.77 -19.13 43.51
CA THR A 278 23.12 -17.90 44.01
C THR A 278 22.66 -17.00 42.90
N LEU A 279 21.57 -16.25 43.16
CA LEU A 279 21.07 -15.23 42.27
C LEU A 279 21.07 -13.87 42.99
N ALA A 280 21.78 -12.91 42.44
CA ALA A 280 21.72 -11.52 42.86
C ALA A 280 20.83 -10.68 41.92
N TRP A 281 20.27 -9.61 42.43
CA TRP A 281 19.38 -8.73 41.71
C TRP A 281 19.96 -7.32 41.61
N ASN A 282 19.85 -6.68 40.46
CA ASN A 282 20.17 -5.26 40.32
C ASN A 282 19.23 -4.42 41.19
N ALA A 283 19.70 -3.29 41.71
CA ALA A 283 18.96 -2.39 42.59
C ALA A 283 17.71 -1.73 41.91
N ILE A 284 17.49 -1.96 40.62
CA ILE A 284 16.28 -1.54 39.95
C ILE A 284 15.04 -2.40 40.29
N PHE A 285 15.30 -3.63 40.80
CA PHE A 285 14.26 -4.51 41.30
C PHE A 285 13.94 -4.17 42.75
N GLU A 286 12.66 -3.91 43.01
CA GLU A 286 12.14 -3.53 44.34
C GLU A 286 11.28 -4.67 44.87
N PHE A 287 11.67 -5.19 46.02
CA PHE A 287 10.99 -6.27 46.74
C PHE A 287 10.27 -5.74 47.97
N VAL A 288 9.33 -6.53 48.48
CA VAL A 288 8.58 -6.17 49.70
C VAL A 288 9.51 -5.94 50.89
N GLY A 289 9.39 -4.75 51.52
CA GLY A 289 10.19 -4.38 52.66
C GLY A 289 11.66 -4.04 52.34
N ASP A 290 11.98 -3.79 51.06
CA ASP A 290 13.33 -3.56 50.55
C ASP A 290 14.30 -4.75 50.80
N GLU A 291 13.74 -5.93 51.06
CA GLU A 291 14.53 -7.15 51.31
C GLU A 291 14.45 -8.09 50.11
N THR A 292 15.62 -8.41 49.53
CA THR A 292 15.72 -9.43 48.46
C THR A 292 15.31 -10.80 49.04
N PRO A 293 14.35 -11.50 48.43
CA PRO A 293 13.91 -12.81 48.92
C PRO A 293 15.04 -13.84 48.82
N THR A 294 15.13 -14.70 49.83
CA THR A 294 16.06 -15.82 49.80
C THR A 294 15.64 -16.82 48.74
N GLN A 295 16.48 -17.01 47.75
CA GLN A 295 16.23 -18.00 46.69
C GLN A 295 16.27 -19.42 47.24
N THR A 296 15.48 -20.32 46.61
CA THR A 296 15.55 -21.76 46.92
C THR A 296 16.92 -22.34 46.58
N ALA A 297 17.62 -22.81 47.63
CA ALA A 297 18.98 -23.37 47.54
C ALA A 297 18.93 -24.91 47.54
N THR A 298 18.16 -25.49 46.60
CA THR A 298 18.00 -26.95 46.46
C THR A 298 18.05 -27.30 44.98
N ASP A 299 18.86 -28.29 44.63
CA ASP A 299 18.96 -28.80 43.25
C ASP A 299 17.59 -29.23 42.72
N ALA A 300 17.40 -29.09 41.41
CA ALA A 300 16.17 -29.41 40.71
C ALA A 300 14.91 -28.69 41.26
N LYS A 301 15.06 -27.50 41.81
CA LYS A 301 13.96 -26.63 42.25
C LYS A 301 13.94 -25.35 41.47
N THR A 302 12.77 -24.78 41.40
CA THR A 302 12.48 -23.57 40.60
C THR A 302 11.77 -22.52 41.45
N ASP A 303 12.17 -21.27 41.28
CA ASP A 303 11.46 -20.09 41.80
C ASP A 303 10.93 -19.27 40.64
N ILE A 304 9.74 -18.70 40.80
CA ILE A 304 9.13 -17.80 39.80
C ILE A 304 8.95 -16.42 40.44
N TYR A 305 9.39 -15.39 39.73
CA TYR A 305 9.26 -13.99 40.14
C TYR A 305 8.50 -13.23 39.08
N ALA A 306 7.61 -12.35 39.49
CA ALA A 306 6.83 -11.46 38.59
C ALA A 306 7.01 -10.00 39.05
N PHE A 307 7.14 -9.10 38.09
CA PHE A 307 7.40 -7.69 38.33
C PHE A 307 6.53 -6.82 37.44
N ARG A 308 6.22 -5.60 37.90
CA ARG A 308 5.59 -4.52 37.13
C ARG A 308 6.53 -3.31 37.13
N TYR A 309 6.76 -2.71 35.98
CA TYR A 309 7.56 -1.48 35.85
C TYR A 309 6.72 -0.24 36.13
N ASN A 310 7.17 0.64 37.00
CA ASN A 310 6.47 1.89 37.37
C ASN A 310 7.11 3.14 36.72
N GLY A 311 7.94 2.98 35.67
CA GLY A 311 8.70 4.05 35.04
C GLY A 311 10.10 4.27 35.65
N SER A 312 10.37 3.71 36.85
CA SER A 312 11.66 3.85 37.57
C SER A 312 12.19 2.54 38.13
N LYS A 313 11.31 1.70 38.65
CA LYS A 313 11.62 0.44 39.33
C LYS A 313 10.79 -0.70 38.82
N TRP A 314 11.32 -1.90 38.83
CA TRP A 314 10.62 -3.16 38.69
C TRP A 314 10.08 -3.62 40.02
N GLN A 315 8.84 -3.35 40.33
CA GLN A 315 8.16 -3.68 41.56
C GLN A 315 7.72 -5.14 41.56
N ASN A 316 8.15 -5.92 42.54
CA ASN A 316 7.72 -7.31 42.66
C ASN A 316 6.21 -7.39 42.97
N ILE A 317 5.49 -8.16 42.15
CA ILE A 317 4.04 -8.38 42.28
C ILE A 317 3.70 -9.84 42.63
N GLY A 318 4.66 -10.73 42.58
CA GLY A 318 4.44 -12.13 42.94
C GLY A 318 5.74 -12.95 42.99
N ILE A 319 5.75 -13.89 43.93
CA ILE A 319 6.84 -14.88 44.09
C ILE A 319 6.22 -16.23 44.38
N SER A 320 6.70 -17.27 43.69
CA SER A 320 6.43 -18.66 44.02
C SER A 320 7.76 -19.41 44.09
N GLN A 321 8.03 -20.05 45.20
CA GLN A 321 9.32 -20.68 45.45
C GLN A 321 9.25 -22.18 45.73
N ASN A 322 10.36 -22.86 45.60
CA ASN A 322 10.54 -24.29 45.90
C ASN A 322 9.60 -25.19 45.06
N LEU A 323 9.35 -24.80 43.83
CA LEU A 323 8.57 -25.58 42.89
C LEU A 323 9.42 -26.77 42.40
N THR A 324 8.74 -27.89 42.12
CA THR A 324 9.45 -29.06 41.56
C THR A 324 9.57 -28.86 40.04
N GLN A 325 10.81 -28.98 39.54
CA GLN A 325 11.03 -29.03 38.08
C GLN A 325 10.32 -30.25 37.49
N SER A 326 9.63 -30.04 36.35
CA SER A 326 8.95 -31.11 35.62
C SER A 326 9.77 -31.58 34.44
#